data_f3ea93606a253c8b997d98b1d4597959
#
_entry.id   f3ea93606a253c8b997d98b1d4597959
#
_cell.length_a   1.000
_cell.length_b   1.000
_cell.length_c   1.000
_cell.angle_alpha   90.00
_cell.angle_beta   90.00
_cell.angle_gamma   90.00
#
_symmetry.space_group_name_H-M   'P 1'
#
loop_
_entity.id
_entity.type
_entity.pdbx_description
1 polymer ?
#
loop_
_entity_poly.entity_id
_entity_poly.type
_entity_poly.pdbx_seq_one_letter_code
_entity_poly.pdbx_strand_id
1 'polypeptide(L)'
;MSLDFEGKVAIVTGSGGGIGKGYALELAKRGAKVVVNDLGGAVDGSGGSLSAAETVVQEIEAAGGEAIANGANVCSEDDVKNMVKETMEKWGRVDILINNAGILRDKSFAKMEWSDFVTVVNVHLLGSALCAHTVFPIMK
;
A
#
# COMPACT_ATOMS: atom_id res chain seq x y z
N MET A 1 -27.41 -2.82 -9.07
CA MET A 1 -26.79 -3.43 -7.86
C MET A 1 -25.36 -2.98 -7.75
N SER A 2 -25.02 -2.29 -6.69
CA SER A 2 -23.65 -1.87 -6.44
C SER A 2 -22.95 -2.89 -5.55
N LEU A 3 -21.70 -3.21 -5.89
CA LEU A 3 -20.84 -3.99 -4.99
C LEU A 3 -20.45 -3.09 -3.83
N ASP A 4 -20.65 -3.59 -2.61
CA ASP A 4 -20.11 -2.93 -1.45
C ASP A 4 -19.11 -3.83 -0.72
N PHE A 5 -18.25 -3.21 0.08
CA PHE A 5 -17.23 -3.89 0.84
C PHE A 5 -17.38 -3.62 2.34
N GLU A 6 -18.62 -3.41 2.74
CA GLU A 6 -18.94 -3.15 4.15
C GLU A 6 -18.40 -4.27 5.04
N GLY A 7 -17.68 -3.91 6.09
CA GLY A 7 -17.07 -4.87 7.00
C GLY A 7 -15.78 -5.51 6.51
N LYS A 8 -15.33 -5.18 5.29
CA LYS A 8 -14.08 -5.71 4.75
C LYS A 8 -12.92 -4.78 5.07
N VAL A 9 -11.73 -5.36 5.14
CA VAL A 9 -10.48 -4.63 5.39
C VAL A 9 -9.55 -4.84 4.21
N ALA A 10 -9.06 -3.75 3.65
CA ALA A 10 -8.18 -3.76 2.48
C ALA A 10 -6.83 -3.14 2.79
N ILE A 11 -5.78 -3.75 2.27
CA ILE A 11 -4.44 -3.15 2.24
C ILE A 11 -4.13 -2.82 0.78
N VAL A 12 -3.80 -1.57 0.51
CA VAL A 12 -3.42 -1.12 -0.84
C VAL A 12 -2.00 -0.57 -0.76
N THR A 13 -1.05 -1.26 -1.37
CA THR A 13 0.34 -0.78 -1.36
C THR A 13 0.53 0.30 -2.42
N GLY A 14 1.41 1.27 -2.13
CA GLY A 14 1.68 2.37 -3.06
C GLY A 14 0.47 3.26 -3.29
N SER A 15 -0.38 3.46 -2.29
CA SER A 15 -1.66 4.15 -2.46
C SER A 15 -1.67 5.61 -2.02
N GLY A 16 -0.50 6.20 -1.80
CA GLY A 16 -0.40 7.63 -1.52
C GLY A 16 -0.64 8.53 -2.75
N GLY A 17 -0.77 7.96 -3.93
CA GLY A 17 -1.02 8.70 -5.16
C GLY A 17 -1.38 7.78 -6.31
N GLY A 18 -1.65 8.38 -7.47
CA GLY A 18 -1.89 7.67 -8.73
C GLY A 18 -3.03 6.65 -8.67
N ILE A 19 -2.82 5.53 -9.33
CA ILE A 19 -3.82 4.46 -9.44
C ILE A 19 -4.13 3.86 -8.07
N GLY A 20 -3.12 3.66 -7.25
CA GLY A 20 -3.32 3.11 -5.89
C GLY A 20 -4.20 3.98 -5.03
N LYS A 21 -4.04 5.29 -5.10
CA LYS A 21 -4.93 6.23 -4.41
C LYS A 21 -6.37 6.05 -4.88
N GLY A 22 -6.56 5.90 -6.20
CA GLY A 22 -7.87 5.65 -6.77
C GLY A 22 -8.53 4.40 -6.19
N TYR A 23 -7.78 3.31 -6.07
CA TYR A 23 -8.27 2.08 -5.46
C TYR A 23 -8.65 2.30 -3.99
N ALA A 24 -7.78 2.97 -3.23
CA ALA A 24 -8.02 3.21 -1.81
C ALA A 24 -9.30 4.03 -1.59
N LEU A 25 -9.47 5.10 -2.36
CA LEU A 25 -10.65 5.96 -2.25
C LEU A 25 -11.92 5.20 -2.64
N GLU A 26 -11.88 4.42 -3.70
CA GLU A 26 -13.06 3.67 -4.16
C GLU A 26 -13.46 2.56 -3.18
N LEU A 27 -12.48 1.83 -2.65
CA LEU A 27 -12.75 0.80 -1.64
C LEU A 27 -13.38 1.41 -0.39
N ALA A 28 -12.83 2.53 0.08
CA ALA A 28 -13.36 3.22 1.25
C ALA A 28 -14.78 3.75 0.99
N LYS A 29 -15.02 4.30 -0.19
CA LYS A 29 -16.34 4.78 -0.59
C LYS A 29 -17.38 3.66 -0.55
N ARG A 30 -16.96 2.43 -0.83
CA ARG A 30 -17.83 1.25 -0.82
C ARG A 30 -17.89 0.55 0.53
N GLY A 31 -17.34 1.14 1.57
CA GLY A 31 -17.48 0.66 2.94
C GLY A 31 -16.30 -0.11 3.51
N ALA A 32 -15.25 -0.34 2.73
CA ALA A 32 -14.05 -1.01 3.27
C ALA A 32 -13.28 -0.09 4.21
N LYS A 33 -12.64 -0.68 5.19
CA LYS A 33 -11.61 -0.02 5.98
C LYS A 33 -10.28 -0.23 5.26
N VAL A 34 -9.49 0.81 5.11
CA VAL A 34 -8.34 0.76 4.20
C VAL A 34 -7.04 1.11 4.89
N VAL A 35 -6.03 0.26 4.69
CA VAL A 35 -4.65 0.62 5.00
C VAL A 35 -4.08 1.28 3.75
N VAL A 36 -3.77 2.56 3.86
CA VAL A 36 -3.12 3.32 2.80
C VAL A 36 -1.63 3.21 3.05
N ASN A 37 -0.98 2.33 2.31
CA ASN A 37 0.46 2.13 2.42
C ASN A 37 1.19 2.95 1.34
N ASP A 38 2.18 3.69 1.75
CA ASP A 38 3.10 4.36 0.85
C ASP A 38 4.42 4.56 1.58
N LEU A 39 5.52 4.26 0.93
CA LEU A 39 6.85 4.42 1.53
C LEU A 39 7.12 5.89 1.88
N GLY A 40 6.23 6.76 1.39
CA GLY A 40 6.31 8.17 1.68
C GLY A 40 7.43 8.81 0.90
N GLY A 41 7.24 9.05 -0.33
CA GLY A 41 8.17 9.62 -1.29
C GLY A 41 9.07 10.75 -0.85
N ALA A 42 9.55 10.72 0.36
CA ALA A 42 10.62 11.61 0.79
C ALA A 42 11.92 11.12 0.17
N VAL A 43 12.01 11.22 -1.13
CA VAL A 43 13.25 10.99 -1.87
C VAL A 43 14.35 11.89 -1.30
N ASP A 44 13.96 13.00 -0.67
CA ASP A 44 14.89 13.97 -0.10
C ASP A 44 14.98 13.91 1.43
N GLY A 45 14.24 13.02 2.08
CA GLY A 45 14.27 12.90 3.53
C GLY A 45 13.67 14.09 4.27
N SER A 46 12.97 15.00 3.59
CA SER A 46 12.35 16.14 4.23
C SER A 46 11.10 15.67 5.01
N GLY A 47 11.24 15.50 6.30
CA GLY A 47 10.20 14.96 7.17
C GLY A 47 9.25 15.99 7.74
N GLY A 48 8.96 17.07 7.04
CA GLY A 48 8.17 18.17 7.61
C GLY A 48 6.70 18.23 7.18
N SER A 49 6.28 17.49 6.18
CA SER A 49 4.91 17.54 5.68
C SER A 49 4.19 16.22 5.91
N LEU A 50 2.87 16.26 5.93
CA LEU A 50 2.07 15.04 5.95
C LEU A 50 2.51 14.14 4.82
N SER A 51 2.65 12.86 5.09
CA SER A 51 2.99 11.91 4.06
C SER A 51 1.85 11.82 3.04
N ALA A 52 2.17 11.34 1.85
CA ALA A 52 1.15 11.12 0.82
C ALA A 52 0.05 10.19 1.33
N ALA A 53 0.44 9.16 2.11
CA ALA A 53 -0.53 8.23 2.70
C ALA A 53 -1.47 8.94 3.67
N GLU A 54 -0.94 9.79 4.53
CA GLU A 54 -1.76 10.53 5.50
C GLU A 54 -2.76 11.45 4.81
N THR A 55 -2.36 12.07 3.71
CA THR A 55 -3.25 12.92 2.93
C THR A 55 -4.44 12.12 2.39
N VAL A 56 -4.19 10.92 1.87
CA VAL A 56 -5.27 10.04 1.37
C VAL A 56 -6.18 9.60 2.51
N VAL A 57 -5.60 9.28 3.68
CA VAL A 57 -6.39 8.93 4.88
C VAL A 57 -7.32 10.08 5.25
N GLN A 58 -6.83 11.31 5.23
CA GLN A 58 -7.66 12.48 5.53
C GLN A 58 -8.82 12.63 4.54
N GLU A 59 -8.58 12.38 3.26
CA GLU A 59 -9.63 12.42 2.25
C GLU A 59 -10.70 11.35 2.51
N ILE A 60 -10.27 10.14 2.88
CA ILE A 60 -11.18 9.05 3.20
C ILE A 60 -12.03 9.39 4.43
N GLU A 61 -11.40 9.89 5.49
CA GLU A 61 -12.10 10.26 6.71
C GLU A 61 -13.06 11.42 6.49
N ALA A 62 -12.67 12.41 5.69
CA ALA A 62 -13.53 13.54 5.36
C ALA A 62 -14.79 13.10 4.59
N ALA A 63 -14.72 12.00 3.87
CA ALA A 63 -15.86 11.42 3.15
C ALA A 63 -16.66 10.42 4.01
N GLY A 64 -16.30 10.27 5.28
CA GLY A 64 -17.02 9.38 6.20
C GLY A 64 -16.47 7.96 6.29
N GLY A 65 -15.35 7.67 5.62
CA GLY A 65 -14.72 6.36 5.67
C GLY A 65 -13.73 6.20 6.82
N GLU A 66 -13.10 5.04 6.89
CA GLU A 66 -12.11 4.72 7.90
C GLU A 66 -10.85 4.19 7.25
N ALA A 67 -9.70 4.73 7.63
CA ALA A 67 -8.42 4.33 7.06
C ALA A 67 -7.28 4.61 8.03
N ILE A 68 -6.16 3.94 7.81
CA ILE A 68 -4.90 4.26 8.50
C ILE A 68 -3.79 4.40 7.46
N ALA A 69 -2.83 5.24 7.77
CA ALA A 69 -1.63 5.41 6.96
C ALA A 69 -0.55 4.44 7.46
N ASN A 70 0.23 3.91 6.53
CA ASN A 70 1.33 3.01 6.86
C ASN A 70 2.51 3.30 5.93
N GLY A 71 3.70 3.36 6.50
CA GLY A 71 4.93 3.69 5.76
C GLY A 71 5.81 2.50 5.43
N ALA A 72 5.29 1.28 5.46
CA ALA A 72 6.10 0.09 5.22
C ALA A 72 6.75 0.08 3.83
N ASN A 73 7.99 -0.34 3.80
CA ASN A 73 8.69 -0.68 2.58
C ASN A 73 8.33 -2.12 2.22
N VAL A 74 7.69 -2.33 1.07
CA VAL A 74 7.26 -3.67 0.65
C VAL A 74 8.42 -4.64 0.43
N CYS A 75 9.64 -4.14 0.33
CA CYS A 75 10.84 -4.96 0.22
C CYS A 75 11.40 -5.39 1.58
N SER A 76 10.87 -4.86 2.68
CA SER A 76 11.32 -5.20 4.03
C SER A 76 10.35 -6.17 4.68
N GLU A 77 10.85 -7.37 4.99
CA GLU A 77 10.05 -8.40 5.64
C GLU A 77 9.47 -7.91 6.98
N ASP A 78 10.29 -7.24 7.79
CA ASP A 78 9.84 -6.72 9.07
C ASP A 78 8.77 -5.65 8.91
N ASP A 79 8.94 -4.75 7.94
CA ASP A 79 7.97 -3.69 7.68
C ASP A 79 6.62 -4.26 7.25
N VAL A 80 6.63 -5.24 6.37
CA VAL A 80 5.39 -5.88 5.89
C VAL A 80 4.69 -6.63 7.02
N LYS A 81 5.45 -7.34 7.84
CA LYS A 81 4.89 -8.02 9.02
C LYS A 81 4.27 -7.03 9.99
N ASN A 82 4.93 -5.90 10.23
CA ASN A 82 4.39 -4.87 11.10
C ASN A 82 3.13 -4.23 10.54
N MET A 83 3.08 -3.99 9.24
CA MET A 83 1.89 -3.45 8.58
C MET A 83 0.68 -4.38 8.77
N VAL A 84 0.87 -5.65 8.57
CA VAL A 84 -0.19 -6.65 8.74
C VAL A 84 -0.59 -6.75 10.22
N LYS A 85 0.40 -6.72 11.13
CA LYS A 85 0.15 -6.74 12.57
C LYS A 85 -0.70 -5.55 13.00
N GLU A 86 -0.37 -4.34 12.57
CA GLU A 86 -1.14 -3.13 12.86
C GLU A 86 -2.58 -3.27 12.36
N THR A 87 -2.75 -3.81 11.16
CA THR A 87 -4.06 -4.01 10.55
C THR A 87 -4.90 -4.97 11.38
N MET A 88 -4.29 -6.08 11.79
CA MET A 88 -4.97 -7.08 12.62
C MET A 88 -5.33 -6.56 14.01
N GLU A 89 -4.44 -5.77 14.62
CA GLU A 89 -4.71 -5.15 15.92
C GLU A 89 -5.85 -4.14 15.83
N LYS A 90 -5.92 -3.40 14.72
CA LYS A 90 -6.94 -2.37 14.53
C LYS A 90 -8.31 -2.95 14.18
N TRP A 91 -8.37 -3.90 13.25
CA TRP A 91 -9.63 -4.38 12.68
C TRP A 91 -9.83 -5.88 12.73
N GLY A 92 -8.82 -6.65 13.09
CA GLY A 92 -8.94 -8.10 13.30
C GLY A 92 -9.07 -8.96 12.05
N ARG A 93 -8.89 -8.37 10.85
CA ARG A 93 -9.03 -9.13 9.60
C ARG A 93 -8.31 -8.43 8.45
N VAL A 94 -8.00 -9.19 7.42
CA VAL A 94 -7.56 -8.68 6.12
C VAL A 94 -8.29 -9.48 5.05
N ASP A 95 -9.07 -8.79 4.23
CA ASP A 95 -9.89 -9.44 3.19
C ASP A 95 -9.37 -9.18 1.80
N ILE A 96 -8.73 -8.04 1.57
CA ILE A 96 -8.33 -7.58 0.25
C ILE A 96 -6.89 -7.08 0.34
N LEU A 97 -6.06 -7.54 -0.58
CA LEU A 97 -4.72 -7.00 -0.79
C LEU A 97 -4.60 -6.55 -2.24
N ILE A 98 -4.26 -5.29 -2.45
CA ILE A 98 -3.94 -4.78 -3.78
C ILE A 98 -2.45 -4.46 -3.81
N ASN A 99 -1.70 -5.28 -4.52
CA ASN A 99 -0.27 -5.11 -4.74
C ASN A 99 -0.06 -4.09 -5.86
N ASN A 100 -0.13 -2.81 -5.50
CA ASN A 100 -0.01 -1.71 -6.46
C ASN A 100 1.37 -1.02 -6.39
N ALA A 101 2.11 -1.17 -5.31
CA ALA A 101 3.42 -0.53 -5.19
C ALA A 101 4.33 -0.88 -6.36
N GLY A 102 4.96 0.13 -6.94
CA GLY A 102 5.84 -0.04 -8.08
C GLY A 102 6.69 1.19 -8.29
N ILE A 103 7.75 1.02 -9.03
CA ILE A 103 8.66 2.10 -9.42
C ILE A 103 9.03 1.95 -10.89
N LEU A 104 9.44 3.06 -11.49
CA LEU A 104 9.95 3.07 -12.84
C LEU A 104 11.42 3.50 -12.85
N ARG A 105 12.22 2.81 -13.64
CA ARG A 105 13.61 3.12 -13.88
C ARG A 105 13.88 2.94 -15.38
N ASP A 106 13.19 3.76 -16.18
CA ASP A 106 13.18 3.59 -17.63
C ASP A 106 14.48 4.01 -18.27
N LYS A 107 15.18 3.05 -18.87
CA LYS A 107 16.35 3.26 -19.72
C LYS A 107 16.46 2.09 -20.67
N SER A 108 17.15 2.29 -21.80
CA SER A 108 17.46 1.16 -22.68
C SER A 108 18.28 0.13 -21.89
N PHE A 109 18.11 -1.13 -22.22
CA PHE A 109 18.79 -2.21 -21.50
C PHE A 109 20.31 -2.00 -21.45
N ALA A 110 20.88 -1.52 -22.54
CA ALA A 110 22.32 -1.29 -22.64
C ALA A 110 22.82 -0.17 -21.72
N LYS A 111 21.97 0.81 -21.43
CA LYS A 111 22.32 1.96 -20.58
C LYS A 111 21.86 1.83 -19.15
N MET A 112 21.11 0.78 -18.85
CA MET A 112 20.52 0.57 -17.52
C MET A 112 21.60 0.20 -16.52
N GLU A 113 21.55 0.83 -15.34
CA GLU A 113 22.33 0.37 -14.20
C GLU A 113 21.74 -0.95 -13.69
N TRP A 114 22.59 -1.93 -13.42
CA TRP A 114 22.12 -3.23 -12.91
C TRP A 114 21.33 -3.05 -11.61
N SER A 115 21.75 -2.13 -10.76
CA SER A 115 21.04 -1.83 -9.51
C SER A 115 19.60 -1.36 -9.75
N ASP A 116 19.34 -0.63 -10.85
CA ASP A 116 17.99 -0.22 -11.19
C ASP A 116 17.11 -1.42 -11.56
N PHE A 117 17.67 -2.35 -12.33
CA PHE A 117 16.96 -3.60 -12.65
C PHE A 117 16.60 -4.38 -11.40
N VAL A 118 17.59 -4.57 -10.51
CA VAL A 118 17.36 -5.31 -9.25
C VAL A 118 16.32 -4.61 -8.38
N THR A 119 16.38 -3.29 -8.28
CA THR A 119 15.41 -2.53 -7.49
C THR A 119 13.99 -2.70 -8.02
N VAL A 120 13.81 -2.65 -9.34
CA VAL A 120 12.49 -2.84 -9.95
C VAL A 120 11.96 -4.25 -9.65
N VAL A 121 12.80 -5.28 -9.79
CA VAL A 121 12.43 -6.66 -9.48
C VAL A 121 12.07 -6.81 -8.00
N ASN A 122 12.85 -6.19 -7.12
CA ASN A 122 12.58 -6.27 -5.68
C ASN A 122 11.24 -5.65 -5.32
N VAL A 123 10.91 -4.49 -5.87
CA VAL A 123 9.65 -3.83 -5.56
C VAL A 123 8.46 -4.58 -6.17
N HIS A 124 8.51 -4.83 -7.48
CA HIS A 124 7.36 -5.39 -8.20
C HIS A 124 7.14 -6.87 -7.95
N LEU A 125 8.19 -7.66 -7.99
CA LEU A 125 8.06 -9.11 -7.84
C LEU A 125 8.15 -9.53 -6.38
N LEU A 126 9.27 -9.24 -5.73
CA LEU A 126 9.50 -9.72 -4.37
C LEU A 126 8.60 -9.00 -3.37
N GLY A 127 8.37 -7.70 -3.55
CA GLY A 127 7.46 -6.94 -2.68
C GLY A 127 6.02 -7.45 -2.77
N SER A 128 5.54 -7.73 -3.98
CA SER A 128 4.20 -8.28 -4.16
C SER A 128 4.08 -9.68 -3.56
N ALA A 129 5.07 -10.52 -3.80
CA ALA A 129 5.10 -11.88 -3.23
C ALA A 129 5.15 -11.85 -1.70
N LEU A 130 5.94 -10.96 -1.13
CA LEU A 130 6.09 -10.84 0.31
C LEU A 130 4.78 -10.40 0.98
N CYS A 131 4.12 -9.38 0.43
CA CYS A 131 2.84 -8.93 0.95
C CYS A 131 1.79 -10.05 0.85
N ALA A 132 1.70 -10.70 -0.30
CA ALA A 132 0.77 -11.81 -0.50
C ALA A 132 1.06 -12.97 0.47
N HIS A 133 2.32 -13.34 0.63
CA HIS A 133 2.74 -14.42 1.52
C HIS A 133 2.35 -14.12 2.97
N THR A 134 2.48 -12.86 3.38
CA THR A 134 2.20 -12.46 4.76
C THR A 134 0.70 -12.46 5.07
N VAL A 135 -0.14 -12.01 4.13
CA VAL A 135 -1.59 -11.96 4.36
C VAL A 135 -2.31 -13.27 4.07
N PHE A 136 -1.74 -14.12 3.24
CA PHE A 136 -2.41 -15.36 2.78
C PHE A 136 -2.89 -16.25 3.94
N PRO A 137 -2.08 -16.52 4.98
CA PRO A 137 -2.54 -17.34 6.11
C PRO A 137 -3.74 -16.73 6.84
N ILE A 138 -3.85 -15.42 6.85
CA ILE A 138 -4.94 -14.69 7.52
C ILE A 138 -6.22 -14.77 6.67
N MET A 139 -6.08 -14.65 5.36
CA MET A 139 -7.19 -14.69 4.42
C MET A 139 -7.77 -16.09 4.25
N LYS A 140 -6.94 -17.09 4.46
CA LYS A 140 -7.27 -18.50 4.21
C LYS A 140 -8.43 -19.02 5.08
#